data_c9d992ffdf4d466d41fc3c667ec36967
#
_entry.id   c9d992ffdf4d466d41fc3c667ec36967
#
_cell.length_a   1.000
_cell.length_b   1.000
_cell.length_c   1.000
_cell.angle_alpha   90.00
_cell.angle_beta   90.00
_cell.angle_gamma   90.00
#
_symmetry.space_group_name_H-M   'P 1'
#
loop_
_entity.id
_entity.type
_entity.pdbx_description
1 polymer ?
#
loop_
_entity_poly.entity_id
_entity_poly.type
_entity_poly.pdbx_seq_one_letter_code
_entity_poly.pdbx_strand_id
1 'polypeptide(L)'
;MATASDQNLREILEYDTIAVVGCSTTPGKAAHDIPKYLIDQGYDVVPVNPYADEIFDRVAYDSLLDVPDEVDLVDVFRPSEEVPGIVDEVLERHDQRGDVEALWLQFGIRDDDATQRAADAGIQVVQDSCIKVEHQRLK
;
A
#
# COMPACT_ATOMS: atom_id res chain seq x y z
N MET A 1 -19.82 2.85 -6.19
CA MET A 1 -18.48 3.44 -6.36
C MET A 1 -17.84 2.94 -7.64
N ALA A 2 -17.18 3.81 -8.36
CA ALA A 2 -16.54 3.42 -9.60
C ALA A 2 -15.35 2.50 -9.32
N THR A 3 -15.23 1.42 -10.10
CA THR A 3 -14.06 0.57 -10.07
C THR A 3 -12.91 1.28 -10.79
N ALA A 4 -11.69 1.15 -10.29
CA ALA A 4 -10.53 1.72 -10.96
C ALA A 4 -10.42 1.11 -12.37
N SER A 5 -10.17 1.96 -13.37
CA SER A 5 -9.99 1.52 -14.75
C SER A 5 -8.64 0.80 -14.90
N ASP A 6 -8.51 -0.02 -15.94
CA ASP A 6 -7.24 -0.69 -16.24
C ASP A 6 -6.13 0.34 -16.50
N GLN A 7 -6.45 1.48 -17.10
CA GLN A 7 -5.47 2.54 -17.31
C GLN A 7 -4.99 3.11 -15.98
N ASN A 8 -5.89 3.36 -15.04
CA ASN A 8 -5.51 3.85 -13.70
C ASN A 8 -4.65 2.82 -12.97
N LEU A 9 -5.01 1.53 -13.07
CA LEU A 9 -4.22 0.46 -12.47
C LEU A 9 -2.81 0.39 -13.07
N ARG A 10 -2.70 0.54 -14.40
CA ARG A 10 -1.38 0.57 -15.06
C ARG A 10 -0.54 1.75 -14.59
N GLU A 11 -1.13 2.92 -14.43
CA GLU A 11 -0.44 4.09 -13.91
C GLU A 11 0.10 3.85 -12.50
N ILE A 12 -0.73 3.27 -11.62
CA ILE A 12 -0.34 2.97 -10.25
C ILE A 12 0.80 1.93 -10.24
N LEU A 13 0.73 0.93 -11.10
CA LEU A 13 1.74 -0.13 -11.16
C LEU A 13 3.08 0.34 -11.75
N GLU A 14 3.16 1.55 -12.30
CA GLU A 14 4.41 2.15 -12.76
C GLU A 14 5.18 2.87 -11.64
N TYR A 15 4.59 3.09 -10.47
CA TYR A 15 5.30 3.70 -9.35
C TYR A 15 6.40 2.78 -8.83
N ASP A 16 7.42 3.36 -8.22
CA ASP A 16 8.63 2.63 -7.82
C ASP A 16 8.62 2.19 -6.37
N THR A 17 8.22 3.05 -5.45
CA THR A 17 8.35 2.83 -4.01
C THR A 17 7.00 2.54 -3.38
N ILE A 18 6.89 1.36 -2.77
CA ILE A 18 5.65 0.87 -2.16
C ILE A 18 5.87 0.65 -0.68
N ALA A 19 5.16 1.40 0.16
CA ALA A 19 5.09 1.12 1.60
C ALA A 19 4.01 0.06 1.82
N VAL A 20 4.38 -1.05 2.44
CA VAL A 20 3.47 -2.17 2.71
C VAL A 20 3.08 -2.15 4.18
N VAL A 21 1.85 -1.70 4.44
CA VAL A 21 1.30 -1.61 5.80
C VAL A 21 0.74 -2.97 6.20
N GLY A 22 1.29 -3.54 7.27
CA GLY A 22 0.94 -4.90 7.69
C GLY A 22 1.79 -5.96 7.03
N CYS A 23 2.98 -5.61 6.53
CA CYS A 23 3.92 -6.56 5.93
C CYS A 23 4.27 -7.64 6.97
N SER A 24 4.20 -8.91 6.58
CA SER A 24 4.39 -10.05 7.50
C SER A 24 5.79 -10.63 7.38
N THR A 25 6.31 -11.11 8.53
CA THR A 25 7.56 -11.87 8.57
C THR A 25 7.35 -13.36 8.26
N THR A 26 6.10 -13.80 8.12
CA THR A 26 5.76 -15.24 8.02
C THR A 26 5.53 -15.67 6.58
N PRO A 27 6.45 -16.48 5.99
CA PRO A 27 6.23 -17.06 4.67
C PRO A 27 4.93 -17.86 4.61
N GLY A 28 4.25 -17.81 3.47
CA GLY A 28 2.96 -18.48 3.26
C GLY A 28 1.76 -17.56 3.47
N LYS A 29 1.94 -16.45 4.16
CA LYS A 29 0.88 -15.43 4.27
C LYS A 29 0.95 -14.48 3.08
N ALA A 30 -0.22 -14.02 2.61
CA ALA A 30 -0.30 -13.06 1.52
C ALA A 30 0.51 -11.79 1.84
N ALA A 31 0.44 -11.33 3.10
CA ALA A 31 1.16 -10.13 3.55
C ALA A 31 2.69 -10.31 3.58
N HIS A 32 3.19 -11.51 3.35
CA HIS A 32 4.61 -11.79 3.15
C HIS A 32 4.91 -12.09 1.67
N ASP A 33 4.15 -13.01 1.08
CA ASP A 33 4.44 -13.55 -0.25
C ASP A 33 4.19 -12.52 -1.37
N ILE A 34 3.19 -11.67 -1.21
CA ILE A 34 2.90 -10.62 -2.20
C ILE A 34 3.95 -9.50 -2.17
N PRO A 35 4.35 -8.95 -1.01
CA PRO A 35 5.49 -8.03 -0.98
C PRO A 35 6.77 -8.62 -1.56
N LYS A 36 7.04 -9.89 -1.28
CA LYS A 36 8.20 -10.58 -1.87
C LYS A 36 8.12 -10.61 -3.39
N TYR A 37 6.93 -10.93 -3.93
CA TYR A 37 6.68 -10.88 -5.37
C TYR A 37 7.01 -9.49 -5.94
N LEU A 38 6.56 -8.42 -5.26
CA LEU A 38 6.79 -7.05 -5.71
C LEU A 38 8.29 -6.72 -5.74
N ILE A 39 9.04 -7.15 -4.73
CA ILE A 39 10.50 -6.99 -4.71
C ILE A 39 11.12 -7.69 -5.91
N ASP A 40 10.69 -8.91 -6.21
CA ASP A 40 11.20 -9.69 -7.33
C ASP A 40 10.88 -9.04 -8.68
N GLN A 41 9.83 -8.21 -8.73
CA GLN A 41 9.45 -7.46 -9.93
C GLN A 41 10.17 -6.11 -10.04
N GLY A 42 11.04 -5.79 -9.09
CA GLY A 42 11.85 -4.57 -9.15
C GLY A 42 11.33 -3.38 -8.36
N TYR A 43 10.24 -3.55 -7.61
CA TYR A 43 9.73 -2.47 -6.76
C TYR A 43 10.60 -2.29 -5.52
N ASP A 44 10.70 -1.06 -5.06
CA ASP A 44 11.32 -0.74 -3.78
C ASP A 44 10.25 -0.84 -2.68
N VAL A 45 10.28 -1.93 -1.93
CA VAL A 45 9.28 -2.21 -0.90
C VAL A 45 9.80 -1.75 0.45
N VAL A 46 9.00 -0.94 1.15
CA VAL A 46 9.29 -0.47 2.50
C VAL A 46 8.30 -1.13 3.46
N PRO A 47 8.75 -2.08 4.30
CA PRO A 47 7.85 -2.73 5.24
C PRO A 47 7.40 -1.79 6.35
N VAL A 48 6.12 -1.85 6.72
CA VAL A 48 5.57 -1.15 7.89
C VAL A 48 4.92 -2.20 8.78
N ASN A 49 5.54 -2.46 9.94
CA ASN A 49 5.09 -3.45 10.91
C ASN A 49 5.67 -3.10 12.28
N PRO A 50 4.83 -2.73 13.28
CA PRO A 50 5.33 -2.32 14.61
C PRO A 50 5.91 -3.47 15.43
N TYR A 51 5.74 -4.71 14.98
CA TYR A 51 6.21 -5.90 15.72
C TYR A 51 7.48 -6.52 15.12
N ALA A 52 8.07 -5.89 14.11
CA ALA A 52 9.29 -6.37 13.47
C ALA A 52 10.28 -5.23 13.28
N ASP A 53 11.58 -5.54 13.40
CA ASP A 53 12.63 -4.56 13.13
C ASP A 53 13.09 -4.62 11.68
N GLU A 54 12.97 -5.78 11.07
CA GLU A 54 13.48 -6.03 9.72
C GLU A 54 12.64 -7.10 9.02
N ILE A 55 12.34 -6.89 7.74
CA ILE A 55 11.67 -7.86 6.87
C ILE A 55 12.33 -7.78 5.50
N PHE A 56 12.70 -8.92 4.90
CA PHE A 56 13.38 -8.99 3.59
C PHE A 56 14.72 -8.24 3.59
N ASP A 57 15.46 -8.28 4.70
CA ASP A 57 16.71 -7.53 4.85
C ASP A 57 16.55 -6.01 4.73
N ARG A 58 15.33 -5.52 4.96
CA ARG A 58 14.98 -4.10 4.93
C ARG A 58 14.46 -3.69 6.29
N VAL A 59 14.75 -2.46 6.69
CA VAL A 59 14.20 -1.91 7.95
C VAL A 59 12.68 -1.93 7.87
N ALA A 60 12.03 -2.45 8.93
CA ALA A 60 10.58 -2.36 9.08
C ALA A 60 10.27 -1.22 10.05
N TYR A 61 9.39 -0.31 9.63
CA TYR A 61 9.06 0.86 10.43
C TYR A 61 7.77 0.62 11.23
N ASP A 62 7.66 1.24 12.39
CA ASP A 62 6.49 1.07 13.27
C ASP A 62 5.23 1.68 12.65
N SER A 63 5.39 2.76 11.92
CA SER A 63 4.29 3.54 11.34
C SER A 63 4.69 4.06 9.97
N LEU A 64 3.69 4.25 9.10
CA LEU A 64 3.89 4.93 7.81
C LEU A 64 4.54 6.31 8.00
N LEU A 65 4.25 6.98 9.11
CA LEU A 65 4.80 8.30 9.39
C LEU A 65 6.29 8.29 9.69
N ASP A 66 6.85 7.13 10.07
CA ASP A 66 8.27 6.99 10.40
C ASP A 66 9.14 6.70 9.18
N VAL A 67 8.55 6.36 8.03
CA VAL A 67 9.29 6.02 6.82
C VAL A 67 10.00 7.27 6.27
N PRO A 68 11.35 7.25 6.17
CA PRO A 68 12.07 8.43 5.68
C PRO A 68 12.06 8.56 4.16
N ASP A 69 11.86 7.46 3.45
CA ASP A 69 11.90 7.41 1.98
C ASP A 69 10.67 8.12 1.39
N GLU A 70 10.78 8.64 0.18
CA GLU A 70 9.62 9.09 -0.57
C GLU A 70 8.79 7.87 -0.95
N VAL A 71 7.50 7.87 -0.62
CA VAL A 71 6.57 6.78 -0.87
C VAL A 71 5.60 7.17 -1.98
N ASP A 72 5.50 6.34 -3.01
CA ASP A 72 4.57 6.57 -4.11
C ASP A 72 3.23 5.89 -3.87
N LEU A 73 3.24 4.67 -3.37
CA LEU A 73 2.07 3.82 -3.21
C LEU A 73 2.07 3.20 -1.82
N VAL A 74 0.91 3.22 -1.17
CA VAL A 74 0.70 2.51 0.10
C VAL A 74 -0.19 1.30 -0.17
N ASP A 75 0.33 0.10 0.10
CA ASP A 75 -0.37 -1.17 -0.09
C ASP A 75 -0.73 -1.74 1.29
N VAL A 76 -2.01 -1.98 1.54
CA VAL A 76 -2.54 -2.28 2.88
C VAL A 76 -2.98 -3.74 2.99
N PHE A 77 -2.43 -4.41 4.02
CA PHE A 77 -2.75 -5.81 4.38
C PHE A 77 -3.41 -5.91 5.78
N ARG A 78 -3.98 -4.82 6.27
CA ARG A 78 -4.64 -4.83 7.58
C ARG A 78 -6.16 -4.93 7.42
N PRO A 79 -6.89 -5.48 8.44
CA PRO A 79 -8.34 -5.60 8.35
C PRO A 79 -9.05 -4.28 8.05
N SER A 80 -10.22 -4.36 7.43
CA SER A 80 -11.00 -3.18 7.01
C SER A 80 -11.26 -2.20 8.16
N GLU A 81 -11.47 -2.67 9.37
CA GLU A 81 -11.72 -1.81 10.53
C GLU A 81 -10.50 -0.97 10.92
N GLU A 82 -9.31 -1.29 10.44
CA GLU A 82 -8.10 -0.48 10.67
C GLU A 82 -7.88 0.56 9.58
N VAL A 83 -8.61 0.47 8.47
CA VAL A 83 -8.39 1.37 7.32
C VAL A 83 -8.60 2.85 7.67
N PRO A 84 -9.62 3.26 8.46
CA PRO A 84 -9.75 4.68 8.80
C PRO A 84 -8.50 5.27 9.46
N GLY A 85 -7.89 4.55 10.41
CA GLY A 85 -6.66 5.01 11.06
C GLY A 85 -5.48 5.05 10.11
N ILE A 86 -5.39 4.10 9.19
CA ILE A 86 -4.33 4.06 8.17
C ILE A 86 -4.50 5.24 7.21
N VAL A 87 -5.72 5.55 6.80
CA VAL A 87 -6.00 6.70 5.94
C VAL A 87 -5.64 8.01 6.65
N ASP A 88 -5.88 8.11 7.96
CA ASP A 88 -5.44 9.28 8.72
C ASP A 88 -3.93 9.48 8.60
N GLU A 89 -3.13 8.43 8.72
CA GLU A 89 -1.67 8.51 8.54
C GLU A 89 -1.29 8.86 7.10
N VAL A 90 -1.98 8.27 6.13
CA VAL A 90 -1.74 8.57 4.70
C VAL A 90 -1.98 10.06 4.43
N LEU A 91 -3.09 10.60 4.92
CA LEU A 91 -3.44 12.00 4.71
C LEU A 91 -2.47 12.95 5.41
N GLU A 92 -2.06 12.62 6.63
CA GLU A 92 -1.08 13.41 7.37
C GLU A 92 0.25 13.45 6.62
N ARG A 93 0.72 12.29 6.18
CA ARG A 93 1.96 12.19 5.43
C ARG A 93 1.88 12.92 4.09
N HIS A 94 0.78 12.75 3.37
CA HIS A 94 0.54 13.41 2.08
C HIS A 94 0.58 14.94 2.23
N ASP A 95 -0.05 15.45 3.28
CA ASP A 95 -0.07 16.87 3.57
C ASP A 95 1.33 17.42 3.94
N GLN A 96 2.06 16.68 4.77
CA GLN A 96 3.36 17.13 5.29
C GLN A 96 4.49 16.96 4.28
N ARG A 97 4.50 15.89 3.51
CA ARG A 97 5.63 15.52 2.63
C ARG A 97 5.33 15.69 1.15
N GLY A 98 4.06 15.74 0.77
CA GLY A 98 3.67 15.81 -0.64
C GLY A 98 3.88 14.50 -1.40
N ASP A 99 4.10 13.38 -0.71
CA ASP A 99 4.20 12.06 -1.34
C ASP A 99 2.89 11.27 -1.19
N VAL A 100 2.90 9.99 -1.48
CA VAL A 100 1.74 9.08 -1.56
C VAL A 100 0.76 9.50 -2.66
N GLU A 101 1.03 9.01 -3.85
CA GLU A 101 0.18 9.25 -5.01
C GLU A 101 -1.00 8.30 -5.07
N ALA A 102 -0.90 7.12 -4.44
CA ALA A 102 -1.93 6.09 -4.48
C ALA A 102 -2.01 5.26 -3.21
N LEU A 103 -3.23 4.78 -2.94
CA LEU A 103 -3.55 3.90 -1.81
C LEU A 103 -4.21 2.64 -2.38
N TRP A 104 -3.67 1.48 -2.00
CA TRP A 104 -4.16 0.17 -2.46
C TRP A 104 -4.59 -0.68 -1.27
N LEU A 105 -5.86 -1.07 -1.24
CA LEU A 105 -6.38 -2.01 -0.25
C LEU A 105 -6.48 -3.39 -0.89
N GLN A 106 -5.81 -4.38 -0.30
CA GLN A 106 -5.76 -5.73 -0.82
C GLN A 106 -7.12 -6.42 -0.81
N PHE A 107 -7.21 -7.56 -1.51
CA PHE A 107 -8.43 -8.34 -1.62
C PHE A 107 -9.06 -8.59 -0.25
N GLY A 108 -10.37 -8.33 -0.14
CA GLY A 108 -11.12 -8.47 1.10
C GLY A 108 -11.06 -7.27 2.03
N ILE A 109 -10.30 -6.22 1.69
CA ILE A 109 -10.14 -5.02 2.52
C ILE A 109 -10.85 -3.86 1.83
N ARG A 110 -11.80 -3.26 2.55
CA ARG A 110 -12.64 -2.22 1.97
C ARG A 110 -13.17 -1.25 3.02
N ASP A 111 -13.15 0.05 2.70
CA ASP A 111 -13.81 1.09 3.49
C ASP A 111 -14.11 2.28 2.58
N ASP A 112 -15.36 2.40 2.15
CA ASP A 112 -15.75 3.43 1.18
C ASP A 112 -15.60 4.85 1.73
N ASP A 113 -15.94 5.06 3.00
CA ASP A 113 -15.83 6.41 3.61
C ASP A 113 -14.37 6.84 3.76
N ALA A 114 -13.51 5.96 4.24
CA ALA A 114 -12.09 6.27 4.42
C ALA A 114 -11.40 6.50 3.08
N THR A 115 -11.67 5.65 2.09
CA THR A 115 -11.07 5.80 0.75
C THR A 115 -11.58 7.06 0.06
N GLN A 116 -12.82 7.48 0.32
CA GLN A 116 -13.34 8.73 -0.24
C GLN A 116 -12.55 9.93 0.27
N ARG A 117 -12.16 9.93 1.56
CA ARG A 117 -11.32 10.99 2.11
C ARG A 117 -9.96 11.07 1.39
N ALA A 118 -9.36 9.93 1.09
CA ALA A 118 -8.11 9.88 0.34
C ALA A 118 -8.31 10.40 -1.09
N ALA A 119 -9.38 9.97 -1.75
CA ALA A 119 -9.71 10.43 -3.11
C ALA A 119 -9.94 11.94 -3.15
N ASP A 120 -10.62 12.49 -2.15
CA ASP A 120 -10.87 13.93 -2.05
C ASP A 120 -9.57 14.73 -1.90
N ALA A 121 -8.52 14.12 -1.37
CA ALA A 121 -7.20 14.75 -1.25
C ALA A 121 -6.36 14.60 -2.54
N GLY A 122 -6.90 13.97 -3.58
CA GLY A 122 -6.20 13.78 -4.84
C GLY A 122 -5.40 12.49 -4.95
N ILE A 123 -5.56 11.57 -3.99
CA ILE A 123 -4.87 10.28 -3.98
C ILE A 123 -5.69 9.27 -4.79
N GLN A 124 -5.04 8.55 -5.70
CA GLN A 124 -5.69 7.47 -6.44
C GLN A 124 -5.98 6.31 -5.48
N VAL A 125 -7.14 5.69 -5.56
CA VAL A 125 -7.55 4.64 -4.63
C VAL A 125 -7.98 3.39 -5.37
N VAL A 126 -7.47 2.24 -4.92
CA VAL A 126 -7.93 0.92 -5.32
C VAL A 126 -8.29 0.16 -4.05
N GLN A 127 -9.40 -0.55 -4.04
CA GLN A 127 -9.74 -1.38 -2.88
C GLN A 127 -10.27 -2.74 -3.32
N ASP A 128 -10.17 -3.71 -2.41
CA ASP A 128 -10.67 -5.08 -2.61
C ASP A 128 -10.07 -5.73 -3.86
N SER A 129 -8.75 -5.56 -4.04
CA SER A 129 -8.05 -6.10 -5.21
C SER A 129 -6.64 -6.57 -4.81
N CYS A 130 -6.20 -7.70 -5.38
CA CYS A 130 -4.86 -8.20 -5.14
C CYS A 130 -3.87 -7.56 -6.11
N ILE A 131 -2.89 -6.82 -5.60
CA ILE A 131 -1.92 -6.11 -6.42
C ILE A 131 -1.09 -7.07 -7.29
N LYS A 132 -0.76 -8.26 -6.78
CA LYS A 132 -0.04 -9.28 -7.54
C LYS A 132 -0.85 -9.75 -8.75
N VAL A 133 -2.14 -10.02 -8.54
CA VAL A 133 -3.04 -10.47 -9.62
C VAL A 133 -3.14 -9.39 -10.69
N GLU A 134 -3.34 -8.16 -10.29
CA GLU A 134 -3.45 -7.04 -11.24
C GLU A 134 -2.13 -6.79 -11.97
N HIS A 135 -1.01 -6.91 -11.29
CA HIS A 135 0.31 -6.79 -11.90
C HIS A 135 0.51 -7.87 -12.97
N GLN A 136 0.17 -9.11 -12.66
CA GLN A 136 0.30 -10.22 -13.61
C GLN A 136 -0.63 -10.05 -14.81
N ARG A 137 -1.81 -9.47 -14.59
CA ARG A 137 -2.79 -9.26 -15.65
C ARG A 137 -2.40 -8.12 -16.60
N LEU A 138 -1.81 -7.05 -16.07
CA LEU A 138 -1.60 -5.79 -16.79
C LEU A 138 -0.14 -5.55 -17.23
N LYS A 139 0.79 -6.28 -16.64
CA LYS A 139 2.23 -6.18 -16.95
C LYS A 139 2.75 -7.52 -17.47
#